data_bd79f6bb920b1b76c6db5c9613a49be0
#
_entry.id   bd79f6bb920b1b76c6db5c9613a49be0
#
_cell.length_a   1.000
_cell.length_b   1.000
_cell.length_c   1.000
_cell.angle_alpha   90.00
_cell.angle_beta   90.00
_cell.angle_gamma   90.00
#
_symmetry.space_group_name_H-M   'P 1'
#
loop_
_entity.id
_entity.type
_entity.pdbx_description
1 polymer ?
#
loop_
_entity_poly.entity_id
_entity_poly.type
_entity_poly.pdbx_seq_one_letter_code
_entity_poly.pdbx_strand_id
1 'polypeptide(L)'
;MKFFETSKFHTLKKSTYISLRWIGIIGQLISVYIVYFFFDFDFNFILSNLVIFIGILSNFYLIFIYNKSQLSDRSALVFLMIDIFQLGLLIYLTGGIINPFVIFLLIPSVFASSNLGIRTNLFLVITTIIMIIFLTFYSEDLPAPLNNHFHVSPYYYYSIPIAFIIALIFLNYFAIVFGSES
;
A
#
# COMPACT_ATOMS: atom_id res chain seq x y z
N MET A 1 34.97 -2.52 1.68
CA MET A 1 33.62 -2.04 1.38
C MET A 1 32.65 -2.88 2.22
N LYS A 2 32.27 -2.36 3.43
CA LYS A 2 31.38 -3.08 4.36
C LYS A 2 29.94 -2.68 4.11
N PHE A 3 29.29 -3.33 3.16
CA PHE A 3 27.89 -3.04 2.79
C PHE A 3 26.84 -3.63 3.74
N PHE A 4 27.23 -4.35 4.82
CA PHE A 4 26.29 -5.14 5.63
C PHE A 4 26.49 -5.05 7.14
N GLU A 5 27.18 -4.04 7.66
CA GLU A 5 27.27 -3.80 9.11
C GLU A 5 26.53 -2.52 9.48
N THR A 6 25.22 -2.63 9.71
CA THR A 6 24.51 -1.69 10.54
C THR A 6 23.70 -2.43 11.58
N SER A 7 24.26 -2.53 12.78
CA SER A 7 23.50 -2.87 14.00
C SER A 7 22.61 -1.72 14.42
N LYS A 8 21.78 -1.18 13.53
CA LYS A 8 20.70 -0.27 13.91
C LYS A 8 19.55 -1.13 14.40
N PHE A 9 19.02 -0.82 15.56
CA PHE A 9 17.81 -1.44 16.10
C PHE A 9 16.68 -1.21 15.11
N HIS A 10 16.39 -2.23 14.29
CA HIS A 10 15.30 -2.20 13.32
C HIS A 10 13.97 -2.27 14.06
N THR A 11 13.53 -1.13 14.61
CA THR A 11 12.28 -1.01 15.33
C THR A 11 11.52 0.20 14.84
N LEU A 12 10.24 -0.01 14.62
CA LEU A 12 9.31 1.00 14.19
C LEU A 12 8.57 1.59 15.38
N LYS A 13 8.61 2.92 15.56
CA LYS A 13 7.85 3.59 16.62
C LYS A 13 6.35 3.42 16.37
N LYS A 14 5.67 2.73 17.29
CA LYS A 14 4.23 2.41 17.20
C LYS A 14 3.36 3.65 16.95
N SER A 15 3.59 4.73 17.69
CA SER A 15 2.79 5.96 17.58
C SER A 15 2.88 6.60 16.19
N THR A 16 4.07 6.65 15.59
CA THR A 16 4.26 7.18 14.23
C THR A 16 3.53 6.33 13.20
N TYR A 17 3.64 5.01 13.31
CA TYR A 17 2.97 4.09 12.41
C TYR A 17 1.45 4.19 12.49
N ILE A 18 0.87 4.25 13.70
CA ILE A 18 -0.57 4.46 13.91
C ILE A 18 -1.05 5.74 13.25
N SER A 19 -0.31 6.84 13.40
CA SER A 19 -0.67 8.13 12.78
C SER A 19 -0.65 8.07 11.26
N LEU A 20 0.36 7.43 10.67
CA LEU A 20 0.44 7.24 9.22
C LEU A 20 -0.72 6.39 8.69
N ARG A 21 -1.10 5.33 9.41
CA ARG A 21 -2.26 4.50 9.04
C ARG A 21 -3.56 5.28 9.10
N TRP A 22 -3.76 6.16 10.11
CA TRP A 22 -4.94 7.02 10.17
C TRP A 22 -5.02 7.96 8.98
N ILE A 23 -3.90 8.58 8.59
CA ILE A 23 -3.85 9.43 7.39
C ILE A 23 -4.27 8.64 6.14
N GLY A 24 -3.74 7.42 5.98
CA GLY A 24 -4.10 6.53 4.88
C GLY A 24 -5.58 6.15 4.87
N ILE A 25 -6.14 5.74 6.02
CA ILE A 25 -7.54 5.34 6.17
C ILE A 25 -8.48 6.52 5.88
N ILE A 26 -8.18 7.70 6.41
CA ILE A 26 -8.98 8.91 6.16
C ILE A 26 -8.92 9.27 4.66
N GLY A 27 -7.74 9.19 4.04
CA GLY A 27 -7.59 9.41 2.61
C GLY A 27 -8.42 8.43 1.76
N GLN A 28 -8.43 7.15 2.11
CA GLN A 28 -9.25 6.12 1.46
C GLN A 28 -10.75 6.43 1.60
N LEU A 29 -11.22 6.77 2.81
CA LEU A 29 -12.62 7.14 3.04
C LEU A 29 -13.02 8.34 2.19
N ILE A 30 -12.25 9.43 2.26
CA ILE A 30 -12.53 10.64 1.48
C ILE A 30 -12.61 10.31 -0.01
N SER A 31 -11.64 9.55 -0.53
CA SER A 31 -11.59 9.20 -1.95
C SER A 31 -12.80 8.37 -2.38
N VAL A 32 -13.16 7.32 -1.63
CA VAL A 32 -14.30 6.46 -1.92
C VAL A 32 -15.61 7.25 -1.90
N TYR A 33 -15.79 8.13 -0.91
CA TYR A 33 -17.02 8.92 -0.78
C TYR A 33 -17.12 10.01 -1.84
N ILE A 34 -16.02 10.70 -2.17
CA ILE A 34 -16.02 11.69 -3.27
C ILE A 34 -16.36 11.02 -4.59
N VAL A 35 -15.71 9.89 -4.92
CA VAL A 35 -15.93 9.20 -6.18
C VAL A 35 -17.37 8.68 -6.29
N TYR A 36 -17.93 8.18 -5.19
CA TYR A 36 -19.29 7.65 -5.19
C TYR A 36 -20.36 8.75 -5.26
N PHE A 37 -20.26 9.80 -4.43
CA PHE A 37 -21.32 10.80 -4.28
C PHE A 37 -21.18 12.01 -5.19
N PHE A 38 -19.96 12.41 -5.60
CA PHE A 38 -19.74 13.58 -6.44
C PHE A 38 -19.51 13.25 -7.90
N PHE A 39 -18.92 12.10 -8.19
CA PHE A 39 -18.67 11.67 -9.56
C PHE A 39 -19.66 10.63 -10.08
N ASP A 40 -20.59 10.15 -9.22
CA ASP A 40 -21.60 9.13 -9.54
C ASP A 40 -20.97 7.87 -10.20
N PHE A 41 -19.82 7.45 -9.70
CA PHE A 41 -19.15 6.27 -10.22
C PHE A 41 -19.77 5.01 -9.63
N ASP A 42 -20.04 4.04 -10.52
CA ASP A 42 -20.59 2.74 -10.13
C ASP A 42 -19.46 1.77 -9.75
N PHE A 43 -19.41 1.40 -8.49
CA PHE A 43 -18.53 0.35 -7.94
C PHE A 43 -19.14 -0.22 -6.65
N ASN A 44 -18.58 -1.33 -6.17
CA ASN A 44 -19.11 -1.97 -4.97
C ASN A 44 -18.80 -1.16 -3.70
N PHE A 45 -19.60 -0.11 -3.45
CA PHE A 45 -19.44 0.81 -2.33
C PHE A 45 -19.47 0.11 -0.97
N ILE A 46 -20.35 -0.91 -0.78
CA ILE A 46 -20.47 -1.64 0.48
C ILE A 46 -19.19 -2.43 0.76
N LEU A 47 -18.70 -3.20 -0.21
CA LEU A 47 -17.47 -3.97 -0.04
C LEU A 47 -16.26 -3.05 0.17
N SER A 48 -16.18 -1.93 -0.54
CA SER A 48 -15.10 -0.95 -0.36
C SER A 48 -15.07 -0.41 1.07
N ASN A 49 -16.23 -0.06 1.64
CA ASN A 49 -16.32 0.36 3.04
C ASN A 49 -15.96 -0.74 4.02
N LEU A 50 -16.35 -2.00 3.77
CA LEU A 50 -15.95 -3.14 4.60
C LEU A 50 -14.43 -3.34 4.60
N VAL A 51 -13.77 -3.19 3.45
CA VAL A 51 -12.31 -3.29 3.35
C VAL A 51 -11.62 -2.18 4.15
N ILE A 52 -12.12 -0.95 4.07
CA ILE A 52 -11.60 0.17 4.86
C ILE A 52 -11.83 -0.09 6.37
N PHE A 53 -12.99 -0.63 6.74
CA PHE A 53 -13.31 -0.98 8.11
C PHE A 53 -12.35 -2.02 8.70
N ILE A 54 -11.91 -3.00 7.92
CA ILE A 54 -10.84 -3.95 8.32
C ILE A 54 -9.55 -3.19 8.66
N GLY A 55 -9.17 -2.18 7.87
CA GLY A 55 -8.03 -1.30 8.17
C GLY A 55 -8.19 -0.56 9.49
N ILE A 56 -9.38 -0.02 9.77
CA ILE A 56 -9.72 0.64 11.04
C ILE A 56 -9.58 -0.33 12.21
N LEU A 57 -10.16 -1.51 12.12
CA LEU A 57 -10.08 -2.54 13.18
C LEU A 57 -8.63 -2.95 13.45
N SER A 58 -7.83 -3.14 12.40
CA SER A 58 -6.41 -3.45 12.53
C SER A 58 -5.64 -2.32 13.22
N ASN A 59 -5.99 -1.06 12.99
CA ASN A 59 -5.38 0.08 13.67
C ASN A 59 -5.81 0.16 15.15
N PHE A 60 -7.07 -0.12 15.47
CA PHE A 60 -7.53 -0.24 16.86
C PHE A 60 -6.85 -1.39 17.59
N TYR A 61 -6.62 -2.52 16.94
CA TYR A 61 -5.83 -3.61 17.51
C TYR A 61 -4.43 -3.13 17.94
N LEU A 62 -3.74 -2.38 17.06
CA LEU A 62 -2.45 -1.78 17.40
C LEU A 62 -2.53 -0.83 18.60
N ILE A 63 -3.58 -0.02 18.68
CA ILE A 63 -3.73 0.99 19.74
C ILE A 63 -3.97 0.32 21.09
N PHE A 64 -4.92 -0.61 21.18
CA PHE A 64 -5.46 -1.10 22.44
C PHE A 64 -4.89 -2.45 22.90
N ILE A 65 -4.49 -3.30 21.95
CA ILE A 65 -4.10 -4.70 22.29
C ILE A 65 -2.58 -4.88 22.21
N TYR A 66 -1.91 -4.20 21.28
CA TYR A 66 -0.46 -4.32 21.16
C TYR A 66 0.26 -3.48 22.21
N ASN A 67 0.75 -4.12 23.27
CA ASN A 67 1.25 -3.45 24.49
C ASN A 67 2.67 -2.84 24.38
N LYS A 68 3.42 -3.12 23.28
CA LYS A 68 4.79 -2.61 23.11
C LYS A 68 4.76 -1.22 22.47
N SER A 69 5.67 -0.34 22.89
CA SER A 69 5.84 1.02 22.32
C SER A 69 6.51 1.02 20.94
N GLN A 70 7.19 -0.07 20.61
CA GLN A 70 7.89 -0.26 19.34
C GLN A 70 7.48 -1.59 18.71
N LEU A 71 7.36 -1.59 17.40
CA LEU A 71 7.16 -2.81 16.64
C LEU A 71 8.52 -3.42 16.29
N SER A 72 8.67 -4.70 16.64
CA SER A 72 9.79 -5.49 16.13
C SER A 72 9.69 -5.68 14.62
N ASP A 73 10.77 -6.03 13.98
CA ASP A 73 10.83 -6.31 12.54
C ASP A 73 9.71 -7.26 12.06
N ARG A 74 9.47 -8.35 12.82
CA ARG A 74 8.41 -9.31 12.50
C ARG A 74 7.01 -8.72 12.68
N SER A 75 6.78 -7.98 13.76
CA SER A 75 5.47 -7.37 14.00
C SER A 75 5.17 -6.29 12.95
N ALA A 76 6.17 -5.46 12.61
CA ALA A 76 6.04 -4.46 11.55
C ALA A 76 5.76 -5.11 10.20
N LEU A 77 6.45 -6.21 9.86
CA LEU A 77 6.18 -6.98 8.64
C LEU A 77 4.72 -7.40 8.54
N VAL A 78 4.16 -8.00 9.59
CA VAL A 78 2.77 -8.48 9.59
C VAL A 78 1.79 -7.33 9.35
N PHE A 79 1.95 -6.20 10.05
CA PHE A 79 1.04 -5.07 9.87
C PHE A 79 1.19 -4.39 8.52
N LEU A 80 2.40 -4.24 8.00
CA LEU A 80 2.63 -3.69 6.65
C LEU A 80 2.09 -4.63 5.56
N MET A 81 2.15 -5.94 5.77
CA MET A 81 1.49 -6.93 4.90
C MET A 81 -0.03 -6.75 4.90
N ILE A 82 -0.63 -6.58 6.08
CA ILE A 82 -2.07 -6.30 6.20
C ILE A 82 -2.42 -5.02 5.42
N ASP A 83 -1.59 -3.98 5.51
CA ASP A 83 -1.81 -2.73 4.78
C ASP A 83 -1.74 -2.94 3.25
N ILE A 84 -0.77 -3.72 2.74
CA ILE A 84 -0.66 -4.04 1.32
C ILE A 84 -1.90 -4.82 0.85
N PHE A 85 -2.34 -5.83 1.60
CA PHE A 85 -3.50 -6.63 1.22
C PHE A 85 -4.81 -5.83 1.33
N GLN A 86 -4.99 -5.04 2.38
CA GLN A 86 -6.18 -4.21 2.56
C GLN A 86 -6.29 -3.18 1.43
N LEU A 87 -5.21 -2.46 1.13
CA LEU A 87 -5.19 -1.48 0.05
C LEU A 87 -5.30 -2.16 -1.32
N GLY A 88 -4.61 -3.29 -1.53
CA GLY A 88 -4.71 -4.08 -2.76
C GLY A 88 -6.13 -4.55 -3.04
N LEU A 89 -6.85 -5.01 -2.01
CA LEU A 89 -8.25 -5.41 -2.15
C LEU A 89 -9.16 -4.21 -2.47
N LEU A 90 -8.92 -3.05 -1.86
CA LEU A 90 -9.66 -1.83 -2.19
C LEU A 90 -9.44 -1.42 -3.65
N ILE A 91 -8.19 -1.46 -4.12
CA ILE A 91 -7.84 -1.15 -5.51
C ILE A 91 -8.43 -2.19 -6.47
N TYR A 92 -8.44 -3.48 -6.10
CA TYR A 92 -9.10 -4.54 -6.87
C TYR A 92 -10.58 -4.21 -7.14
N LEU A 93 -11.31 -3.74 -6.12
CA LEU A 93 -12.72 -3.37 -6.22
C LEU A 93 -12.98 -2.06 -6.98
N THR A 94 -11.94 -1.28 -7.25
CA THR A 94 -12.06 0.08 -7.80
C THR A 94 -11.22 0.30 -9.06
N GLY A 95 -10.98 -0.74 -9.84
CA GLY A 95 -10.40 -0.63 -11.18
C GLY A 95 -8.98 -1.19 -11.34
N GLY A 96 -8.45 -1.88 -10.32
CA GLY A 96 -7.17 -2.58 -10.40
C GLY A 96 -6.00 -1.68 -10.79
N ILE A 97 -5.18 -2.15 -11.71
CA ILE A 97 -3.93 -1.47 -12.10
C ILE A 97 -4.13 -0.09 -12.74
N ILE A 98 -5.30 0.18 -13.31
CA ILE A 98 -5.63 1.47 -13.93
C ILE A 98 -5.98 2.52 -12.88
N ASN A 99 -6.35 2.09 -11.68
CA ASN A 99 -6.67 3.01 -10.59
C ASN A 99 -5.42 3.81 -10.19
N PRO A 100 -5.44 5.16 -10.25
CA PRO A 100 -4.27 5.98 -9.94
C PRO A 100 -3.76 5.80 -8.50
N PHE A 101 -4.61 5.32 -7.59
CA PHE A 101 -4.23 5.05 -6.20
C PHE A 101 -3.34 3.82 -6.02
N VAL A 102 -3.06 3.04 -7.07
CA VAL A 102 -2.05 1.96 -7.06
C VAL A 102 -0.69 2.44 -6.55
N ILE A 103 -0.33 3.70 -6.78
CA ILE A 103 0.91 4.30 -6.28
C ILE A 103 1.07 4.15 -4.76
N PHE A 104 -0.01 4.14 -4.00
CA PHE A 104 0.04 3.99 -2.54
C PHE A 104 0.45 2.59 -2.07
N LEU A 105 0.37 1.56 -2.94
CA LEU A 105 0.93 0.24 -2.64
C LEU A 105 2.45 0.25 -2.47
N LEU A 106 3.14 1.27 -2.99
CA LEU A 106 4.60 1.39 -2.84
C LEU A 106 4.99 1.83 -1.42
N ILE A 107 4.11 2.55 -0.72
CA ILE A 107 4.42 3.18 0.56
C ILE A 107 4.89 2.18 1.63
N PRO A 108 4.22 1.03 1.89
CA PRO A 108 4.64 0.12 2.94
C PRO A 108 6.07 -0.39 2.77
N SER A 109 6.47 -0.74 1.54
CA SER A 109 7.82 -1.24 1.26
C SER A 109 8.88 -0.14 1.31
N VAL A 110 8.59 1.05 0.77
CA VAL A 110 9.48 2.21 0.83
C VAL A 110 9.69 2.64 2.29
N PHE A 111 8.62 2.66 3.08
CA PHE A 111 8.70 2.95 4.51
C PHE A 111 9.53 1.93 5.28
N ALA A 112 9.39 0.64 4.94
CA ALA A 112 10.16 -0.43 5.53
C ALA A 112 11.66 -0.32 5.19
N SER A 113 12.01 0.17 4.01
CA SER A 113 13.39 0.23 3.55
C SER A 113 14.28 1.15 4.40
N SER A 114 13.70 2.19 4.98
CA SER A 114 14.41 3.12 5.86
C SER A 114 14.35 2.77 7.36
N ASN A 115 13.43 1.87 7.76
CA ASN A 115 13.16 1.61 9.19
C ASN A 115 13.39 0.16 9.63
N LEU A 116 13.35 -0.81 8.72
CA LEU A 116 13.36 -2.23 9.01
C LEU A 116 14.55 -2.95 8.37
N GLY A 117 14.76 -4.21 8.77
CA GLY A 117 15.84 -5.04 8.23
C GLY A 117 15.67 -5.35 6.74
N ILE A 118 16.78 -5.52 6.05
CA ILE A 118 16.82 -5.76 4.59
C ILE A 118 15.98 -6.97 4.17
N ARG A 119 15.92 -8.02 4.98
CA ARG A 119 15.12 -9.23 4.68
C ARG A 119 13.63 -8.93 4.72
N THR A 120 13.18 -8.19 5.72
CA THR A 120 11.79 -7.74 5.89
C THR A 120 11.40 -6.83 4.74
N ASN A 121 12.26 -5.89 4.38
CA ASN A 121 12.02 -5.00 3.26
C ASN A 121 11.92 -5.77 1.94
N LEU A 122 12.85 -6.68 1.66
CA LEU A 122 12.82 -7.50 0.44
C LEU A 122 11.52 -8.31 0.33
N PHE A 123 11.04 -8.86 1.45
CA PHE A 123 9.78 -9.60 1.49
C PHE A 123 8.59 -8.70 1.13
N LEU A 124 8.54 -7.47 1.65
CA LEU A 124 7.49 -6.49 1.32
C LEU A 124 7.56 -6.04 -0.14
N VAL A 125 8.76 -5.81 -0.68
CA VAL A 125 8.96 -5.49 -2.11
C VAL A 125 8.40 -6.61 -3.00
N ILE A 126 8.76 -7.86 -2.72
CA ILE A 126 8.25 -9.02 -3.47
C ILE A 126 6.73 -9.12 -3.38
N THR A 127 6.16 -8.94 -2.19
CA THR A 127 4.70 -8.96 -2.00
C THR A 127 4.01 -7.84 -2.77
N THR A 128 4.58 -6.64 -2.77
CA THR A 128 4.04 -5.52 -3.55
C THR A 128 4.09 -5.80 -5.05
N ILE A 129 5.19 -6.38 -5.56
CA ILE A 129 5.29 -6.79 -6.98
C ILE A 129 4.22 -7.83 -7.33
N ILE A 130 4.04 -8.84 -6.48
CA ILE A 130 3.00 -9.87 -6.68
C ILE A 130 1.62 -9.23 -6.70
N MET A 131 1.34 -8.27 -5.80
CA MET A 131 0.07 -7.54 -5.77
C MET A 131 -0.14 -6.71 -7.04
N ILE A 132 0.87 -6.01 -7.53
CA ILE A 132 0.80 -5.24 -8.79
C ILE A 132 0.51 -6.17 -9.97
N ILE A 133 1.18 -7.32 -10.05
CA ILE A 133 0.94 -8.33 -11.09
C ILE A 133 -0.48 -8.87 -10.98
N PHE A 134 -0.94 -9.20 -9.76
CA PHE A 134 -2.30 -9.67 -9.51
C PHE A 134 -3.34 -8.65 -10.00
N LEU A 135 -3.20 -7.38 -9.63
CA LEU A 135 -4.10 -6.30 -10.03
C LEU A 135 -4.06 -6.01 -11.54
N THR A 136 -3.00 -6.41 -12.24
CA THR A 136 -2.90 -6.27 -13.70
C THR A 136 -3.81 -7.28 -14.41
N PHE A 137 -3.94 -8.49 -13.88
CA PHE A 137 -4.68 -9.55 -14.52
C PHE A 137 -6.07 -9.79 -13.93
N TYR A 138 -6.28 -9.37 -12.68
CA TYR A 138 -7.50 -9.61 -11.92
C TYR A 138 -7.93 -8.32 -11.23
N SER A 139 -9.05 -7.76 -11.65
CA SER A 139 -9.68 -6.60 -11.00
C SER A 139 -11.11 -6.44 -11.48
N GLU A 140 -11.93 -5.77 -10.68
CA GLU A 140 -13.19 -5.21 -11.15
C GLU A 140 -12.91 -4.09 -12.16
N ASP A 141 -13.89 -3.77 -12.99
CA ASP A 141 -13.78 -2.69 -13.96
C ASP A 141 -13.51 -1.35 -13.26
N LEU A 142 -12.79 -0.47 -13.97
CA LEU A 142 -12.58 0.88 -13.48
C LEU A 142 -13.94 1.57 -13.32
N PRO A 143 -14.26 2.10 -12.12
CA PRO A 143 -15.48 2.86 -11.93
C PRO A 143 -15.60 3.99 -12.95
N ALA A 144 -16.73 4.04 -13.64
CA ALA A 144 -17.04 5.08 -14.61
C ALA A 144 -18.48 5.59 -14.37
N PRO A 145 -18.81 6.83 -14.75
CA PRO A 145 -20.18 7.27 -14.78
C PRO A 145 -21.01 6.34 -15.68
N LEU A 146 -22.23 6.05 -15.29
CA LEU A 146 -23.16 5.05 -15.85
C LEU A 146 -23.24 4.95 -17.39
N ASN A 147 -22.71 5.89 -18.15
CA ASN A 147 -22.79 5.95 -19.62
C ASN A 147 -21.44 5.94 -20.36
N ASN A 148 -20.31 5.76 -19.68
CA ASN A 148 -19.00 5.84 -20.30
C ASN A 148 -18.13 4.62 -19.96
N HIS A 149 -17.77 3.82 -20.97
CA HIS A 149 -16.75 2.79 -20.84
C HIS A 149 -15.36 3.39 -21.11
N PHE A 150 -14.47 3.28 -20.17
CA PHE A 150 -13.09 3.75 -20.31
C PHE A 150 -12.27 2.70 -21.07
N HIS A 151 -11.93 2.97 -22.32
CA HIS A 151 -11.07 2.09 -23.11
C HIS A 151 -9.61 2.56 -23.04
N VAL A 152 -8.76 1.72 -22.46
CA VAL A 152 -7.30 1.93 -22.41
C VAL A 152 -6.65 1.06 -23.46
N SER A 153 -5.70 1.62 -24.24
CA SER A 153 -4.97 0.81 -25.19
C SER A 153 -4.13 -0.27 -24.50
N PRO A 154 -4.00 -1.50 -25.07
CA PRO A 154 -3.24 -2.58 -24.46
C PRO A 154 -1.79 -2.19 -24.13
N TYR A 155 -1.13 -1.42 -25.00
CA TYR A 155 0.23 -0.95 -24.76
C TYR A 155 0.34 -0.05 -23.52
N TYR A 156 -0.60 0.89 -23.36
CA TYR A 156 -0.66 1.74 -22.19
C TYR A 156 -0.99 0.94 -20.92
N TYR A 157 -1.92 0.02 -21.02
CA TYR A 157 -2.31 -0.85 -19.90
C TYR A 157 -1.12 -1.60 -19.30
N TYR A 158 -0.32 -2.28 -20.13
CA TYR A 158 0.84 -3.02 -19.66
C TYR A 158 2.04 -2.14 -19.30
N SER A 159 2.09 -0.89 -19.74
CA SER A 159 3.14 0.04 -19.33
C SER A 159 2.99 0.47 -17.86
N ILE A 160 1.77 0.49 -17.32
CA ILE A 160 1.49 0.92 -15.96
C ILE A 160 2.18 0.04 -14.91
N PRO A 161 1.99 -1.31 -14.87
CA PRO A 161 2.66 -2.16 -13.90
C PRO A 161 4.18 -2.12 -14.03
N ILE A 162 4.70 -2.01 -15.24
CA ILE A 162 6.15 -1.89 -15.49
C ILE A 162 6.67 -0.61 -14.83
N ALA A 163 6.00 0.53 -15.03
CA ALA A 163 6.38 1.80 -14.42
C ALA A 163 6.34 1.74 -12.89
N PHE A 164 5.32 1.11 -12.30
CA PHE A 164 5.22 0.96 -10.84
C PHE A 164 6.30 0.04 -10.26
N ILE A 165 6.65 -1.06 -10.95
CA ILE A 165 7.73 -1.96 -10.51
C ILE A 165 9.08 -1.24 -10.56
N ILE A 166 9.36 -0.48 -11.63
CA ILE A 166 10.58 0.33 -11.73
C ILE A 166 10.63 1.39 -10.62
N ALA A 167 9.52 2.11 -10.40
CA ALA A 167 9.41 3.10 -9.33
C ALA A 167 9.60 2.48 -7.93
N LEU A 168 9.03 1.31 -7.70
CA LEU A 168 9.18 0.56 -6.45
C LEU A 168 10.65 0.24 -6.16
N ILE A 169 11.35 -0.33 -7.14
CA ILE A 169 12.76 -0.71 -7.00
C ILE A 169 13.61 0.55 -6.77
N PHE A 170 13.40 1.60 -7.57
CA PHE A 170 14.13 2.85 -7.45
C PHE A 170 13.93 3.52 -6.09
N LEU A 171 12.67 3.68 -5.64
CA LEU A 171 12.34 4.31 -4.38
C LEU A 171 12.89 3.53 -3.18
N ASN A 172 12.83 2.19 -3.22
CA ASN A 172 13.41 1.36 -2.16
C ASN A 172 14.94 1.47 -2.12
N TYR A 173 15.60 1.43 -3.27
CA TYR A 173 17.05 1.63 -3.34
C TYR A 173 17.45 3.01 -2.77
N PHE A 174 16.76 4.04 -3.20
CA PHE A 174 17.00 5.42 -2.73
C PHE A 174 16.79 5.53 -1.21
N ALA A 175 15.70 4.99 -0.68
CA ALA A 175 15.40 5.04 0.75
C ALA A 175 16.42 4.25 1.59
N ILE A 176 16.97 3.13 1.08
CA ILE A 176 18.05 2.38 1.75
C ILE A 176 19.32 3.22 1.78
N VAL A 177 19.72 3.81 0.66
CA VAL A 177 20.97 4.58 0.57
C VAL A 177 20.92 5.82 1.47
N PHE A 178 19.86 6.63 1.36
CA PHE A 178 19.75 7.88 2.14
C PHE A 178 19.32 7.64 3.59
N GLY A 179 18.56 6.59 3.88
CA GLY A 179 18.21 6.22 5.25
C GLY A 179 19.41 5.70 6.07
N SER A 180 20.47 5.27 5.42
CA SER A 180 21.71 4.84 6.09
C SER A 180 22.63 6.01 6.48
N GLU A 181 22.42 7.20 5.93
CA GLU A 181 23.23 8.40 6.17
C GLU A 181 22.69 9.30 7.30
N SER A 182 21.48 9.07 7.77
CA SER A 182 20.83 9.80 8.86
C SER A 182 20.87 9.02 10.18
#